data_bab719043e44ae156bf49cd4117863c5
#
_entry.id   bab719043e44ae156bf49cd4117863c5
#
_cell.length_a   1.000
_cell.length_b   1.000
_cell.length_c   1.000
_cell.angle_alpha   90.00
_cell.angle_beta   90.00
_cell.angle_gamma   90.00
#
_symmetry.space_group_name_H-M   'P 1'
#
loop_
_entity.id
_entity.type
_entity.pdbx_description
1 polymer ?
#
loop_
_entity_poly.entity_id
_entity_poly.type
_entity_poly.pdbx_seq_one_letter_code
_entity_poly.pdbx_strand_id
1 'polypeptide(L)'
;QMCIRDRNENFKIIREVNYIKEPKESGYRSLHLICDVPIVISEGTLHLPVEIQLRTIAMDMWASLEHELRYKSQRDFSPSDAARLRLCSDAISEIDREMQDIYQGRGPEYHA
;
A
#
# COMPACT_ATOMS: atom_id res chain seq x y z
N GLN A 1 11.07 -0.75 -1.25
CA GLN A 1 10.66 0.65 -1.16
C GLN A 1 11.74 1.60 -1.64
N MET A 2 12.91 1.48 -1.07
CA MET A 2 14.04 2.36 -1.38
C MET A 2 14.49 2.24 -2.82
N CYS A 3 14.34 1.07 -3.40
CA CYS A 3 14.80 0.82 -4.77
C CYS A 3 14.14 1.71 -5.82
N ILE A 4 12.88 2.05 -5.64
CA ILE A 4 12.16 2.90 -6.59
C ILE A 4 12.74 4.31 -6.57
N ARG A 5 13.04 4.83 -5.40
CA ARG A 5 13.61 6.18 -5.25
C ARG A 5 15.01 6.28 -5.83
N ASP A 6 15.82 5.24 -5.56
CA ASP A 6 17.25 5.32 -5.80
C ASP A 6 17.64 4.97 -7.24
N ARG A 7 16.81 4.20 -7.93
CA ARG A 7 17.17 3.65 -9.23
C ARG A 7 16.61 4.38 -10.43
N ASN A 8 15.69 5.28 -10.21
CA ASN A 8 15.00 5.89 -11.34
C ASN A 8 15.42 7.33 -11.55
N GLU A 9 16.26 7.55 -12.56
CA GLU A 9 16.69 8.86 -12.97
C GLU A 9 15.68 9.55 -13.91
N ASN A 10 14.72 8.78 -14.45
CA ASN A 10 13.80 9.27 -15.48
C ASN A 10 12.52 9.87 -14.93
N PHE A 11 12.20 9.63 -13.67
CA PHE A 11 11.04 10.27 -13.07
C PHE A 11 11.33 10.65 -11.64
N LYS A 12 10.59 11.64 -11.17
CA LYS A 12 10.80 12.28 -9.88
C LYS A 12 9.61 12.05 -8.98
N ILE A 13 9.86 11.66 -7.73
CA ILE A 13 8.81 11.54 -6.74
C ILE A 13 8.45 12.94 -6.23
N ILE A 14 7.19 13.36 -6.46
CA ILE A 14 6.70 14.68 -6.06
C ILE A 14 6.03 14.63 -4.69
N ARG A 15 5.38 13.50 -4.37
CA ARG A 15 4.64 13.34 -3.13
C ARG A 15 4.65 11.90 -2.68
N GLU A 16 4.73 11.71 -1.36
CA GLU A 16 4.66 10.39 -0.75
C GLU A 16 3.68 10.44 0.41
N VAL A 17 2.76 9.47 0.46
CA VAL A 17 1.87 9.26 1.61
C VAL A 17 2.08 7.85 2.11
N ASN A 18 2.51 7.72 3.34
CA ASN A 18 2.89 6.43 3.93
C ASN A 18 1.82 5.91 4.89
N TYR A 19 0.87 5.17 4.34
CA TYR A 19 -0.16 4.51 5.14
C TYR A 19 0.32 3.21 5.79
N ILE A 20 1.58 2.84 5.58
CA ILE A 20 2.18 1.71 6.29
C ILE A 20 2.54 2.16 7.71
N LYS A 21 3.15 3.32 7.85
CA LYS A 21 3.46 3.91 9.17
C LYS A 21 2.22 4.44 9.87
N GLU A 22 1.34 5.11 9.13
CA GLU A 22 0.11 5.69 9.65
C GLU A 22 -1.07 5.14 8.85
N PRO A 23 -1.58 3.95 9.19
CA PRO A 23 -2.71 3.36 8.49
C PRO A 23 -3.93 4.26 8.52
N LYS A 24 -4.78 4.14 7.51
CA LYS A 24 -6.07 4.80 7.55
C LYS A 24 -6.90 4.24 8.71
N GLU A 25 -7.88 5.00 9.15
CA GLU A 25 -8.78 4.57 10.22
C GLU A 25 -9.45 3.21 9.92
N SER A 26 -9.72 2.93 8.66
CA SER A 26 -10.29 1.66 8.23
C SER A 26 -9.35 0.47 8.41
N GLY A 27 -8.06 0.72 8.54
CA GLY A 27 -7.02 -0.31 8.55
C GLY A 27 -6.23 -0.41 7.24
N TYR A 28 -6.60 0.38 6.23
CA TYR A 28 -5.91 0.33 4.94
C TYR A 28 -4.44 0.74 5.09
N ARG A 29 -3.55 -0.05 4.50
CA ARG A 29 -2.09 0.17 4.54
C ARG A 29 -1.50 0.05 3.16
N SER A 30 -0.74 1.06 2.77
CA SER A 30 -0.01 1.07 1.51
C SER A 30 0.94 2.25 1.49
N LEU A 31 1.85 2.24 0.52
CA LEU A 31 2.69 3.39 0.21
C LEU A 31 2.18 3.98 -1.09
N HIS A 32 1.79 5.25 -1.06
CA HIS A 32 1.34 5.98 -2.24
C HIS A 32 2.44 6.94 -2.67
N LEU A 33 2.84 6.85 -3.94
CA LEU A 33 3.81 7.75 -4.53
C LEU A 33 3.16 8.46 -5.70
N ILE A 34 3.34 9.79 -5.78
CA ILE A 34 2.98 10.54 -6.97
C ILE A 34 4.28 10.94 -7.64
N CYS A 35 4.44 10.52 -8.88
CA CYS A 35 5.67 10.72 -9.64
C CYS A 35 5.43 11.61 -10.84
N ASP A 36 6.39 12.47 -11.13
CA ASP A 36 6.42 13.24 -12.37
C ASP A 36 7.12 12.39 -13.41
N VAL A 37 6.38 11.92 -14.41
CA VAL A 37 6.89 11.01 -15.42
C VAL A 37 7.02 11.73 -16.76
N PRO A 38 8.23 11.84 -17.33
CA PRO A 38 8.42 12.44 -18.64
C PRO A 38 7.98 11.48 -19.74
N ILE A 39 7.20 12.00 -20.68
CA ILE A 39 6.76 11.27 -21.87
C ILE A 39 7.21 12.03 -23.10
N VAL A 40 8.00 11.36 -23.95
CA VAL A 40 8.51 11.96 -25.16
C VAL A 40 7.50 11.81 -26.29
N ILE A 41 7.07 12.93 -26.85
CA ILE A 41 6.18 12.98 -28.00
C ILE A 41 6.83 13.77 -29.12
N SER A 42 6.22 13.82 -30.30
CA SER A 42 6.81 14.49 -31.46
C SER A 42 7.04 15.99 -31.24
N GLU A 43 6.20 16.65 -30.41
CA GLU A 43 6.31 18.08 -30.11
C GLU A 43 7.22 18.40 -28.93
N GLY A 44 7.83 17.39 -28.30
CA GLY A 44 8.72 17.59 -27.16
C GLY A 44 8.45 16.60 -26.03
N THR A 45 8.67 17.04 -24.79
CA THR A 45 8.49 16.20 -23.61
C THR A 45 7.33 16.71 -22.78
N LEU A 46 6.36 15.83 -22.49
CA LEU A 46 5.30 16.09 -21.54
C LEU A 46 5.66 15.50 -20.18
N HIS A 47 5.24 16.17 -19.12
CA HIS A 47 5.38 15.68 -17.77
C HIS A 47 3.99 15.37 -17.22
N LEU A 48 3.78 14.11 -16.82
CA LEU A 48 2.48 13.66 -16.31
C LEU A 48 2.63 13.15 -14.88
N PRO A 49 1.67 13.50 -14.00
CA PRO A 49 1.65 12.90 -12.67
C PRO A 49 1.10 11.48 -12.77
N VAL A 50 1.81 10.54 -12.16
CA VAL A 50 1.42 9.13 -12.11
C VAL A 50 1.40 8.69 -10.65
N GLU A 51 0.29 8.10 -10.22
CA GLU A 51 0.18 7.53 -8.88
C GLU A 51 0.61 6.07 -8.90
N ILE A 52 1.51 5.73 -7.99
CA ILE A 52 1.97 4.36 -7.78
C ILE A 52 1.56 3.96 -6.37
N GLN A 53 0.83 2.85 -6.25
CA GLN A 53 0.44 2.30 -4.97
C GLN A 53 1.20 0.99 -4.76
N LEU A 54 1.95 0.93 -3.66
CA LEU A 54 2.71 -0.25 -3.28
C LEU A 54 2.08 -0.85 -2.02
N ARG A 55 1.68 -2.11 -2.10
CA ARG A 55 1.11 -2.82 -0.97
C ARG A 55 1.41 -4.31 -1.09
N THR A 56 1.31 -5.03 0.01
CA THR A 56 1.51 -6.47 0.00
C THR A 56 0.33 -7.18 -0.66
N ILE A 57 0.55 -8.42 -1.08
CA ILE A 57 -0.51 -9.24 -1.66
C ILE A 57 -1.64 -9.44 -0.65
N ALA A 58 -1.29 -9.67 0.61
CA ALA A 58 -2.29 -9.85 1.66
C ALA A 58 -3.12 -8.59 1.89
N MET A 59 -2.49 -7.41 1.85
CA MET A 59 -3.22 -6.15 1.98
C MET A 59 -4.08 -5.88 0.74
N ASP A 60 -3.63 -6.30 -0.43
CA ASP A 60 -4.42 -6.19 -1.65
C ASP A 60 -5.71 -7.03 -1.54
N MET A 61 -5.60 -8.24 -1.03
CA MET A 61 -6.76 -9.09 -0.75
C MET A 61 -7.71 -8.43 0.24
N TRP A 62 -7.17 -7.89 1.34
CA TRP A 62 -7.97 -7.18 2.35
C TRP A 62 -8.70 -5.99 1.74
N ALA A 63 -7.99 -5.18 0.96
CA ALA A 63 -8.56 -3.97 0.35
C ALA A 63 -9.66 -4.31 -0.65
N SER A 64 -9.49 -5.39 -1.41
CA SER A 64 -10.50 -5.86 -2.36
C SER A 64 -11.77 -6.32 -1.65
N LEU A 65 -11.63 -7.04 -0.54
CA LEU A 65 -12.78 -7.47 0.26
C LEU A 65 -13.49 -6.27 0.90
N GLU A 66 -12.73 -5.35 1.46
CA GLU A 66 -13.30 -4.14 2.07
C GLU A 66 -14.11 -3.34 1.05
N HIS A 67 -13.56 -3.16 -0.16
CA HIS A 67 -14.25 -2.46 -1.24
C HIS A 67 -15.53 -3.18 -1.65
N GLU A 68 -15.47 -4.51 -1.76
CA GLU A 68 -16.63 -5.34 -2.10
C GLU A 68 -17.75 -5.17 -1.06
N LEU A 69 -17.41 -5.25 0.22
CA LEU A 69 -18.39 -5.15 1.30
C LEU A 69 -18.99 -3.75 1.41
N ARG A 70 -18.19 -2.72 1.18
CA ARG A 70 -18.63 -1.34 1.34
C ARG A 70 -19.45 -0.84 0.17
N TYR A 71 -19.12 -1.25 -1.06
CA TYR A 71 -19.68 -0.63 -2.26
C TYR A 71 -20.47 -1.56 -3.17
N LYS A 72 -20.22 -2.86 -3.13
CA LYS A 72 -20.82 -3.81 -4.08
C LYS A 72 -21.75 -4.82 -3.43
N SER A 73 -21.55 -5.12 -2.16
CA SER A 73 -22.36 -6.11 -1.47
C SER A 73 -23.78 -5.58 -1.25
N GLN A 74 -24.77 -6.46 -1.36
CA GLN A 74 -26.14 -6.15 -1.00
C GLN A 74 -26.38 -6.21 0.51
N ARG A 75 -25.42 -6.78 1.24
CA ARG A 75 -25.47 -6.84 2.68
C ARG A 75 -24.96 -5.53 3.28
N ASP A 76 -25.59 -5.07 4.36
CA ASP A 76 -25.12 -3.87 5.06
C ASP A 76 -23.75 -4.09 5.66
N PHE A 77 -22.87 -3.11 5.47
CA PHE A 77 -21.54 -3.09 6.08
C PHE A 77 -21.64 -2.33 7.40
N SER A 78 -21.75 -3.07 8.49
CA SER A 78 -21.98 -2.50 9.82
C SER A 78 -20.70 -1.95 10.46
N PRO A 79 -20.81 -1.07 11.47
CA PRO A 79 -19.64 -0.67 12.26
C PRO A 79 -18.91 -1.84 12.90
N SER A 80 -19.64 -2.89 13.29
CA SER A 80 -19.04 -4.11 13.82
C SER A 80 -18.19 -4.83 12.77
N ASP A 81 -18.68 -4.92 11.54
CA ASP A 81 -17.91 -5.50 10.42
C ASP A 81 -16.66 -4.68 10.14
N ALA A 82 -16.78 -3.36 10.16
CA ALA A 82 -15.63 -2.47 9.96
C ALA A 82 -14.56 -2.68 11.03
N ALA A 83 -14.95 -2.80 12.30
CA ALA A 83 -14.03 -3.05 13.40
C ALA A 83 -13.34 -4.41 13.26
N ARG A 84 -14.07 -5.45 12.88
CA ARG A 84 -13.50 -6.78 12.64
C ARG A 84 -12.52 -6.77 11.49
N LEU A 85 -12.87 -6.05 10.43
CA LEU A 85 -12.00 -5.95 9.25
C LEU A 85 -10.72 -5.18 9.56
N ARG A 86 -10.80 -4.16 10.42
CA ARG A 86 -9.62 -3.46 10.90
C ARG A 86 -8.69 -4.39 11.67
N LEU A 87 -9.22 -5.23 12.54
CA LEU A 87 -8.43 -6.22 13.28
C LEU A 87 -7.75 -7.20 12.32
N CYS A 88 -8.42 -7.57 11.24
CA CYS A 88 -7.83 -8.40 10.19
C CYS A 88 -6.63 -7.70 9.53
N SER A 89 -6.74 -6.40 9.27
CA SER A 89 -5.61 -5.64 8.71
C SER A 89 -4.42 -5.63 9.66
N ASP A 90 -4.64 -5.45 10.95
CA ASP A 90 -3.57 -5.49 11.94
C ASP A 90 -2.88 -6.85 11.96
N ALA A 91 -3.66 -7.94 11.92
CA ALA A 91 -3.14 -9.31 11.89
C ALA A 91 -2.34 -9.57 10.60
N ILE A 92 -2.84 -9.14 9.46
CA ILE A 92 -2.16 -9.26 8.17
C ILE A 92 -0.81 -8.53 8.21
N SER A 93 -0.78 -7.34 8.79
CA SER A 93 0.45 -6.55 8.91
C SER A 93 1.52 -7.27 9.74
N GLU A 94 1.12 -7.93 10.81
CA GLU A 94 2.05 -8.71 11.62
C GLU A 94 2.56 -9.94 10.87
N ILE A 95 1.69 -10.62 10.15
CA ILE A 95 2.06 -11.78 9.34
C ILE A 95 3.03 -11.35 8.22
N ASP A 96 2.74 -10.25 7.55
CA ASP A 96 3.63 -9.73 6.51
C ASP A 96 5.02 -9.42 7.06
N ARG A 97 5.09 -8.85 8.26
CA ARG A 97 6.35 -8.53 8.91
C ARG A 97 7.12 -9.81 9.25
N GLU A 98 6.44 -10.81 9.77
CA GLU A 98 7.05 -12.09 10.11
C GLU A 98 7.62 -12.78 8.86
N MET A 99 6.86 -12.80 7.78
CA MET A 99 7.34 -13.39 6.53
C MET A 99 8.53 -12.62 5.97
N GLN A 100 8.53 -11.30 6.11
CA GLN A 100 9.65 -10.47 5.68
C GLN A 100 10.91 -10.77 6.49
N ASP A 101 10.76 -10.95 7.79
CA ASP A 101 11.88 -11.29 8.68
C ASP A 101 12.48 -12.65 8.31
N ILE A 102 11.63 -13.64 8.05
CA ILE A 102 12.08 -14.97 7.60
C ILE A 102 12.85 -14.85 6.28
N TYR A 103 12.30 -14.11 5.33
CA TYR A 103 12.94 -13.91 4.03
C TYR A 103 14.31 -13.27 4.15
N GLN A 104 14.47 -12.32 5.07
CA GLN A 104 15.72 -11.60 5.29
C GLN A 104 16.64 -12.26 6.31
N GLY A 105 16.25 -13.41 6.86
CA GLY A 105 17.06 -14.13 7.81
C GLY A 105 17.12 -13.51 9.20
N ARG A 106 16.15 -12.65 9.57
CA ARG A 106 16.05 -12.08 10.91
C ARG A 106 15.28 -13.02 11.83
N GLY A 107 15.73 -13.14 13.07
CA GLY A 107 15.10 -14.02 14.04
C GLY A 107 13.86 -13.39 14.68
N PRO A 108 13.09 -14.22 15.44
CA PRO A 108 11.83 -13.76 16.05
C PRO A 108 12.04 -12.65 17.08
N GLU A 109 13.21 -12.52 17.66
CA GLU A 109 13.55 -11.48 18.62
C GLU A 109 13.75 -10.10 18.00
N TYR A 110 13.77 -10.00 16.68
CA TYR A 110 14.07 -8.73 15.99
C TYR A 110 13.03 -7.65 16.28
N HIS A 111 11.78 -8.05 16.48
CA HIS A 111 10.68 -7.15 16.78
C HIS A 111 10.12 -7.34 18.20
N ALA A 112 10.87 -7.96 19.06
CA ALA A 112 10.44 -8.23 20.43
C ALA A 112 10.26 -6.93 21.25
#